data_8e6cb7cd8c1b8924e0c11e5337ee74d7
#
_entry.id   8e6cb7cd8c1b8924e0c11e5337ee74d7
#
_cell.length_a   1.000
_cell.length_b   1.000
_cell.length_c   1.000
_cell.angle_alpha   90.00
_cell.angle_beta   90.00
_cell.angle_gamma   90.00
#
_symmetry.space_group_name_H-M   'P 1'
#
loop_
_entity.id
_entity.type
_entity.pdbx_description
1 polymer ?
#
loop_
_entity_poly.entity_id
_entity_poly.type
_entity_poly.pdbx_seq_one_letter_code
_entity_poly.pdbx_strand_id
1 'polypeptide(L)'
;MKTVIVIDGGPRKNFNTASMLQKFAEGASSVSNDIEVKTIRLYGLDYKGCMSCMACKIKDKASNVCKFKDALTSILEDIAKADGLALGSPIYFGQITGQMQAFLERLSFPWLSYNDYSLTAPKKMPVVLIETMNGQPDQNNSQGYGPMEYCIANALCQPEHIIAYNTYQVKNYARFELAGFSETAKQQWRDEHWEQDLQKAYDCGKRMAEEIMK
;
A
#
# COMPACT_ATOMS: atom_id res chain seq x y z
N MET A 1 -12.83 3.11 19.43
CA MET A 1 -12.90 2.63 18.04
C MET A 1 -11.52 2.82 17.40
N LYS A 2 -10.94 1.79 16.84
CA LYS A 2 -9.63 1.79 16.15
C LYS A 2 -9.85 1.96 14.66
N THR A 3 -8.90 2.59 13.97
CA THR A 3 -9.03 2.86 12.53
C THR A 3 -7.86 2.25 11.77
N VAL A 4 -8.17 1.41 10.77
CA VAL A 4 -7.20 0.88 9.80
C VAL A 4 -7.44 1.55 8.46
N ILE A 5 -6.39 2.18 7.90
CA ILE A 5 -6.44 2.79 6.57
C ILE A 5 -5.83 1.82 5.55
N VAL A 6 -6.55 1.59 4.47
CA VAL A 6 -6.14 0.74 3.36
C VAL A 6 -6.01 1.59 2.10
N ILE A 7 -4.82 1.66 1.52
CA ILE A 7 -4.52 2.46 0.32
C ILE A 7 -4.34 1.55 -0.90
N ASP A 8 -5.23 1.70 -1.87
CA ASP A 8 -5.15 1.00 -3.16
C ASP A 8 -4.45 1.87 -4.20
N GLY A 9 -3.21 1.55 -4.51
CA GLY A 9 -2.40 2.13 -5.59
C GLY A 9 -2.58 1.43 -6.94
N GLY A 10 -3.55 0.52 -7.06
CA GLY A 10 -3.83 -0.18 -8.31
C GLY A 10 -4.82 0.57 -9.21
N PRO A 11 -4.61 0.58 -10.55
CA PRO A 11 -5.50 1.28 -11.49
C PRO A 11 -6.84 0.56 -11.69
N ARG A 12 -6.92 -0.74 -11.41
CA ARG A 12 -8.06 -1.59 -11.74
C ARG A 12 -8.88 -1.95 -10.51
N LYS A 13 -10.14 -1.50 -10.43
CA LYS A 13 -11.05 -1.64 -9.26
C LYS A 13 -11.27 -3.08 -8.84
N ASN A 14 -11.39 -4.05 -9.53
CA ASN A 14 -11.74 -5.41 -9.14
C ASN A 14 -10.73 -6.38 -9.76
N PHE A 15 -9.47 -6.18 -9.40
CA PHE A 15 -8.38 -6.97 -9.93
C PHE A 15 -7.38 -7.34 -8.81
N ASN A 16 -6.24 -7.93 -9.16
CA ASN A 16 -5.37 -8.59 -8.20
C ASN A 16 -5.11 -7.79 -6.91
N THR A 17 -4.51 -6.60 -7.01
CA THR A 17 -4.21 -5.76 -5.84
C THR A 17 -5.46 -5.39 -5.04
N ALA A 18 -6.52 -4.95 -5.72
CA ALA A 18 -7.78 -4.60 -5.06
C ALA A 18 -8.40 -5.81 -4.34
N SER A 19 -8.32 -7.03 -4.91
CA SER A 19 -8.82 -8.25 -4.28
C SER A 19 -8.02 -8.63 -3.03
N MET A 20 -6.68 -8.49 -3.08
CA MET A 20 -5.81 -8.71 -1.91
C MET A 20 -6.13 -7.72 -0.79
N LEU A 21 -6.24 -6.43 -1.11
CA LEU A 21 -6.58 -5.38 -0.15
C LEU A 21 -7.99 -5.56 0.43
N GLN A 22 -8.94 -6.03 -0.37
CA GLN A 22 -10.27 -6.36 0.11
C GLN A 22 -10.22 -7.48 1.13
N LYS A 23 -9.47 -8.55 0.87
CA LYS A 23 -9.30 -9.68 1.82
C LYS A 23 -8.62 -9.24 3.11
N PHE A 24 -7.60 -8.41 3.01
CA PHE A 24 -6.99 -7.78 4.17
C PHE A 24 -8.03 -7.00 5.01
N ALA A 25 -8.83 -6.16 4.36
CA ALA A 25 -9.87 -5.36 5.02
C ALA A 25 -10.94 -6.24 5.70
N GLU A 26 -11.38 -7.32 5.03
CA GLU A 26 -12.30 -8.32 5.59
C GLU A 26 -11.69 -8.98 6.84
N GLY A 27 -10.42 -9.38 6.79
CA GLY A 27 -9.70 -9.94 7.94
C GLY A 27 -9.62 -8.97 9.11
N ALA A 28 -9.24 -7.73 8.85
CA ALA A 28 -9.17 -6.70 9.90
C ALA A 28 -10.53 -6.41 10.54
N SER A 29 -11.58 -6.31 9.73
CA SER A 29 -12.94 -6.06 10.23
C SER A 29 -13.54 -7.25 10.98
N SER A 30 -13.02 -8.47 10.80
CA SER A 30 -13.57 -9.66 11.44
C SER A 30 -13.28 -9.77 12.94
N VAL A 31 -12.34 -8.99 13.45
CA VAL A 31 -11.86 -9.09 14.85
C VAL A 31 -12.79 -8.41 15.83
N SER A 32 -13.31 -7.22 15.50
CA SER A 32 -14.17 -6.46 16.38
C SER A 32 -14.97 -5.41 15.62
N ASN A 33 -16.21 -5.14 16.09
CA ASN A 33 -17.02 -4.01 15.63
C ASN A 33 -16.42 -2.64 16.02
N ASP A 34 -15.45 -2.61 16.91
CA ASP A 34 -14.71 -1.39 17.29
C ASP A 34 -13.55 -1.06 16.34
N ILE A 35 -13.43 -1.78 15.23
CA ILE A 35 -12.46 -1.51 14.17
C ILE A 35 -13.17 -0.96 12.94
N GLU A 36 -12.84 0.27 12.58
CA GLU A 36 -13.22 0.88 11.31
C GLU A 36 -12.13 0.66 10.27
N VAL A 37 -12.46 0.07 9.12
CA VAL A 37 -11.54 -0.06 7.98
C VAL A 37 -11.96 0.87 6.86
N LYS A 38 -11.07 1.79 6.48
CA LYS A 38 -11.30 2.76 5.39
C LYS A 38 -10.41 2.43 4.20
N THR A 39 -11.01 2.04 3.07
CA THR A 39 -10.28 1.78 1.81
C THR A 39 -10.34 2.99 0.90
N ILE A 40 -9.17 3.45 0.47
CA ILE A 40 -8.97 4.63 -0.38
C ILE A 40 -8.26 4.22 -1.66
N ARG A 41 -8.84 4.54 -2.82
CA ARG A 41 -8.25 4.28 -4.13
C ARG A 41 -7.59 5.53 -4.68
N LEU A 42 -6.27 5.45 -4.92
CA LEU A 42 -5.49 6.59 -5.41
C LEU A 42 -5.85 7.01 -6.85
N TYR A 43 -6.16 6.06 -7.72
CA TYR A 43 -6.50 6.33 -9.13
C TYR A 43 -7.85 7.04 -9.35
N GLY A 44 -8.58 7.34 -8.33
CA GLY A 44 -9.80 8.15 -8.40
C GLY A 44 -9.61 9.59 -7.92
N LEU A 45 -8.39 9.96 -7.49
CA LEU A 45 -8.10 11.22 -6.83
C LEU A 45 -7.27 12.13 -7.75
N ASP A 46 -7.55 13.43 -7.70
CA ASP A 46 -6.70 14.44 -8.34
C ASP A 46 -5.70 14.98 -7.31
N TYR A 47 -4.45 14.55 -7.45
CA TYR A 47 -3.33 14.96 -6.58
C TYR A 47 -1.98 14.84 -7.29
N LYS A 48 -0.97 15.45 -6.70
CA LYS A 48 0.41 15.42 -7.17
C LYS A 48 1.35 14.88 -6.08
N GLY A 49 2.51 14.38 -6.48
CA GLY A 49 3.61 14.06 -5.59
C GLY A 49 4.11 15.27 -4.82
N CYS A 50 5.16 15.12 -4.06
CA CYS A 50 5.74 16.22 -3.30
C CYS A 50 6.30 17.30 -4.23
N MET A 51 5.78 18.50 -4.13
CA MET A 51 6.20 19.65 -4.94
C MET A 51 7.36 20.44 -4.32
N SER A 52 7.97 19.93 -3.27
CA SER A 52 9.07 20.61 -2.56
C SER A 52 8.76 22.05 -2.12
N CYS A 53 7.50 22.32 -1.80
CA CYS A 53 7.07 23.67 -1.36
C CYS A 53 7.55 24.05 0.04
N MET A 54 8.17 23.11 0.78
CA MET A 54 8.75 23.26 2.11
C MET A 54 7.78 23.72 3.21
N ALA A 55 6.47 23.79 2.93
CA ALA A 55 5.48 24.27 3.89
C ALA A 55 5.41 23.42 5.18
N CYS A 56 5.74 22.12 5.11
CA CYS A 56 5.86 21.23 6.26
C CYS A 56 7.17 21.44 7.07
N LYS A 57 8.11 22.26 6.59
CA LYS A 57 9.44 22.51 7.18
C LYS A 57 9.61 23.94 7.68
N ILE A 58 8.58 24.79 7.62
CA ILE A 58 8.67 26.18 8.08
C ILE A 58 9.02 26.19 9.58
N LYS A 59 10.07 26.95 9.95
CA LYS A 59 10.51 27.12 11.33
C LYS A 59 9.33 27.54 12.23
N ASP A 60 9.23 26.95 13.39
CA ASP A 60 8.18 27.16 14.40
C ASP A 60 6.74 26.75 13.95
N LYS A 61 6.60 26.23 12.71
CA LYS A 61 5.34 25.73 12.13
C LYS A 61 5.51 24.38 11.43
N ALA A 62 6.61 23.68 11.72
CA ALA A 62 6.89 22.37 11.14
C ALA A 62 5.75 21.39 11.44
N SER A 63 5.56 20.44 10.55
CA SER A 63 4.47 19.46 10.63
C SER A 63 4.89 18.14 10.03
N ASN A 64 4.55 17.05 10.70
CA ASN A 64 4.73 15.70 10.19
C ASN A 64 3.59 15.26 9.26
N VAL A 65 2.70 16.19 8.88
CA VAL A 65 1.65 15.99 7.86
C VAL A 65 1.83 17.04 6.77
N CYS A 66 1.68 16.64 5.50
CA CYS A 66 1.83 17.53 4.36
C CYS A 66 0.82 18.69 4.41
N LYS A 67 1.30 19.91 4.20
CA LYS A 67 0.51 21.15 4.24
C LYS A 67 -0.09 21.53 2.88
N PHE A 68 0.35 20.92 1.79
CA PHE A 68 -0.19 21.21 0.45
C PHE A 68 -1.63 20.69 0.35
N LYS A 69 -2.54 21.55 -0.12
CA LYS A 69 -3.99 21.27 -0.15
C LYS A 69 -4.42 20.72 -1.50
N ASP A 70 -4.89 19.49 -1.49
CA ASP A 70 -5.51 18.76 -2.61
C ASP A 70 -6.34 17.57 -2.08
N ALA A 71 -6.68 16.61 -2.96
CA ALA A 71 -7.47 15.44 -2.58
C ALA A 71 -6.79 14.54 -1.53
N LEU A 72 -5.47 14.63 -1.30
CA LEU A 72 -4.79 13.88 -0.26
C LEU A 72 -4.90 14.52 1.14
N THR A 73 -5.32 15.76 1.26
CA THR A 73 -5.27 16.51 2.53
C THR A 73 -5.94 15.76 3.68
N SER A 74 -7.22 15.43 3.54
CA SER A 74 -7.96 14.71 4.60
C SER A 74 -7.45 13.28 4.81
N ILE A 75 -7.02 12.63 3.74
CA ILE A 75 -6.47 11.27 3.78
C ILE A 75 -5.19 11.22 4.64
N LEU A 76 -4.27 12.16 4.42
CA LEU A 76 -3.03 12.25 5.19
C LEU A 76 -3.29 12.64 6.66
N GLU A 77 -4.30 13.49 6.92
CA GLU A 77 -4.76 13.82 8.26
C GLU A 77 -5.40 12.62 8.98
N ASP A 78 -6.14 11.77 8.26
CA ASP A 78 -6.69 10.52 8.79
C ASP A 78 -5.59 9.51 9.08
N ILE A 79 -4.62 9.31 8.17
CA ILE A 79 -3.47 8.42 8.39
C ILE A 79 -2.66 8.85 9.60
N ALA A 80 -2.49 10.15 9.83
CA ALA A 80 -1.76 10.67 11.00
C ALA A 80 -2.40 10.26 12.34
N LYS A 81 -3.65 9.85 12.35
CA LYS A 81 -4.42 9.42 13.53
C LYS A 81 -4.71 7.92 13.56
N ALA A 82 -4.51 7.23 12.44
CA ALA A 82 -4.84 5.82 12.27
C ALA A 82 -4.08 4.92 13.26
N ASP A 83 -4.60 3.72 13.45
CA ASP A 83 -3.99 2.69 14.29
C ASP A 83 -3.28 1.61 13.46
N GLY A 84 -3.58 1.52 12.16
CA GLY A 84 -2.92 0.59 11.23
C GLY A 84 -2.98 1.09 9.78
N LEU A 85 -2.01 0.68 8.96
CA LEU A 85 -1.89 1.11 7.57
C LEU A 85 -1.57 -0.08 6.65
N ALA A 86 -2.36 -0.29 5.61
CA ALA A 86 -2.05 -1.23 4.54
C ALA A 86 -1.89 -0.47 3.21
N LEU A 87 -0.81 -0.76 2.49
CA LEU A 87 -0.47 -0.14 1.22
C LEU A 87 -0.40 -1.23 0.15
N GLY A 88 -1.23 -1.18 -0.88
CA GLY A 88 -1.23 -2.15 -1.97
C GLY A 88 -0.91 -1.54 -3.32
N SER A 89 0.02 -2.14 -4.06
CA SER A 89 0.39 -1.71 -5.40
C SER A 89 0.67 -2.88 -6.33
N PRO A 90 0.21 -2.85 -7.58
CA PRO A 90 0.80 -3.69 -8.60
C PRO A 90 2.22 -3.18 -8.90
N ILE A 91 3.09 -4.12 -9.30
CA ILE A 91 4.48 -3.79 -9.65
C ILE A 91 4.61 -3.63 -11.16
N TYR A 92 5.06 -2.46 -11.59
CA TYR A 92 5.32 -2.08 -12.96
C TYR A 92 6.79 -1.75 -13.14
N PHE A 93 7.48 -2.44 -14.06
CA PHE A 93 8.94 -2.26 -14.28
C PHE A 93 9.78 -2.40 -13.00
N GLY A 94 9.38 -3.33 -12.13
CA GLY A 94 10.09 -3.60 -10.87
C GLY A 94 9.76 -2.64 -9.72
N GLN A 95 8.83 -1.69 -9.89
CA GLN A 95 8.47 -0.69 -8.89
C GLN A 95 6.96 -0.56 -8.69
N ILE A 96 6.58 0.05 -7.59
CA ILE A 96 5.18 0.45 -7.34
C ILE A 96 4.67 1.42 -8.41
N THR A 97 3.35 1.60 -8.49
CA THR A 97 2.77 2.54 -9.46
C THR A 97 3.18 3.98 -9.18
N GLY A 98 3.20 4.81 -10.23
CA GLY A 98 3.47 6.25 -10.10
C GLY A 98 2.50 6.96 -9.13
N GLN A 99 1.24 6.50 -9.06
CA GLN A 99 0.27 7.04 -8.11
C GLN A 99 0.66 6.68 -6.65
N MET A 100 1.05 5.44 -6.38
CA MET A 100 1.52 5.06 -5.06
C MET A 100 2.81 5.81 -4.70
N GLN A 101 3.75 5.96 -5.64
CA GLN A 101 4.98 6.72 -5.43
C GLN A 101 4.67 8.18 -5.05
N ALA A 102 3.83 8.86 -5.83
CA ALA A 102 3.43 10.25 -5.57
C ALA A 102 2.72 10.41 -4.21
N PHE A 103 1.89 9.43 -3.82
CA PHE A 103 1.27 9.40 -2.49
C PHE A 103 2.31 9.25 -1.38
N LEU A 104 3.26 8.31 -1.52
CA LEU A 104 4.29 8.06 -0.52
C LEU A 104 5.25 9.25 -0.34
N GLU A 105 5.59 9.98 -1.40
CA GLU A 105 6.33 11.23 -1.28
C GLU A 105 5.61 12.25 -0.38
N ARG A 106 4.31 12.37 -0.55
CA ARG A 106 3.46 13.28 0.24
C ARG A 106 3.28 12.82 1.69
N LEU A 107 3.25 11.50 1.90
CA LEU A 107 3.15 10.89 3.22
C LEU A 107 4.46 11.04 3.99
N SER A 108 5.60 10.68 3.38
CA SER A 108 6.87 10.47 4.08
C SER A 108 7.75 11.72 4.15
N PHE A 109 7.73 12.61 3.15
CA PHE A 109 8.57 13.81 3.17
C PHE A 109 8.39 14.69 4.42
N PRO A 110 7.19 14.89 4.96
CA PRO A 110 7.01 15.61 6.21
C PRO A 110 7.71 14.97 7.42
N TRP A 111 7.90 13.66 7.41
CA TRP A 111 8.52 12.91 8.52
C TRP A 111 10.02 13.14 8.64
N LEU A 112 10.70 13.43 7.52
CA LEU A 112 12.14 13.67 7.50
C LEU A 112 12.48 15.02 8.17
N SER A 113 13.32 15.00 9.19
CA SER A 113 13.94 16.19 9.77
C SER A 113 15.19 16.57 8.99
N TYR A 114 15.35 17.84 8.61
CA TYR A 114 16.58 18.37 8.03
C TYR A 114 17.60 18.85 9.07
N ASN A 115 17.27 18.76 10.35
CA ASN A 115 18.21 19.14 11.41
C ASN A 115 19.16 17.97 11.73
N ASP A 116 18.65 16.74 11.70
CA ASP A 116 19.38 15.54 12.15
C ASP A 116 19.10 14.29 11.29
N TYR A 117 18.35 14.46 10.19
CA TYR A 117 17.92 13.39 9.29
C TYR A 117 17.09 12.28 9.94
N SER A 118 16.52 12.53 11.12
CA SER A 118 15.59 11.60 11.74
C SER A 118 14.27 11.50 10.95
N LEU A 119 13.60 10.36 11.07
CA LEU A 119 12.29 10.07 10.48
C LEU A 119 11.27 9.88 11.59
N THR A 120 10.28 10.76 11.69
CA THR A 120 9.28 10.74 12.75
C THR A 120 7.88 10.93 12.19
N ALA A 121 7.10 9.85 12.14
CA ALA A 121 5.68 9.91 11.81
C ALA A 121 4.86 10.51 12.97
N PRO A 122 3.67 11.06 12.71
CA PRO A 122 2.78 11.60 13.77
C PRO A 122 2.44 10.58 14.85
N LYS A 123 2.27 9.32 14.46
CA LYS A 123 1.95 8.19 15.33
C LYS A 123 2.57 6.92 14.76
N LYS A 124 3.18 6.10 15.60
CA LYS A 124 3.63 4.75 15.21
C LYS A 124 2.44 3.81 15.10
N MET A 125 2.46 2.96 14.07
CA MET A 125 1.42 1.95 13.83
C MET A 125 1.98 0.79 13.01
N PRO A 126 1.40 -0.41 13.07
CA PRO A 126 1.75 -1.51 12.19
C PRO A 126 1.44 -1.18 10.73
N VAL A 127 2.31 -1.64 9.82
CA VAL A 127 2.19 -1.43 8.38
C VAL A 127 2.28 -2.74 7.62
N VAL A 128 1.45 -2.90 6.61
CA VAL A 128 1.47 -4.01 5.66
C VAL A 128 1.67 -3.49 4.24
N LEU A 129 2.60 -4.08 3.50
CA LEU A 129 2.85 -3.80 2.09
C LEU A 129 2.37 -4.99 1.25
N ILE A 130 1.42 -4.75 0.36
CA ILE A 130 0.86 -5.77 -0.54
C ILE A 130 1.31 -5.47 -1.97
N GLU A 131 1.96 -6.46 -2.58
CA GLU A 131 2.46 -6.37 -3.95
C GLU A 131 1.82 -7.45 -4.83
N THR A 132 1.44 -7.09 -6.03
CA THR A 132 0.98 -8.06 -7.03
C THR A 132 1.76 -7.88 -8.34
N MET A 133 2.29 -8.95 -8.89
CA MET A 133 3.15 -8.84 -10.05
C MET A 133 3.03 -10.02 -11.02
N ASN A 134 3.45 -9.76 -12.26
CA ASN A 134 3.60 -10.80 -13.27
C ASN A 134 4.86 -11.67 -13.07
N GLY A 135 5.87 -11.15 -12.36
CA GLY A 135 7.13 -11.85 -12.10
C GLY A 135 6.94 -13.15 -11.34
N GLN A 136 7.84 -14.09 -11.57
CA GLN A 136 7.92 -15.36 -10.84
C GLN A 136 8.74 -15.16 -9.55
N PRO A 137 8.56 -15.99 -8.51
CA PRO A 137 9.32 -15.88 -7.28
C PRO A 137 10.84 -15.97 -7.47
N ASP A 138 11.29 -16.85 -8.36
CA ASP A 138 12.70 -17.10 -8.72
C ASP A 138 13.29 -16.03 -9.65
N GLN A 139 12.44 -15.22 -10.29
CA GLN A 139 12.81 -14.16 -11.22
C GLN A 139 12.47 -12.77 -10.68
N ASN A 140 12.21 -12.66 -9.39
CA ASN A 140 11.82 -11.40 -8.78
C ASN A 140 12.98 -10.41 -8.73
N ASN A 141 13.00 -9.48 -9.69
CA ASN A 141 13.89 -8.31 -9.72
C ASN A 141 13.16 -7.04 -9.22
N SER A 142 12.01 -7.19 -8.57
CA SER A 142 11.25 -6.07 -8.06
C SER A 142 12.02 -5.37 -6.95
N GLN A 143 12.04 -4.06 -7.01
CA GLN A 143 12.42 -3.21 -5.88
C GLN A 143 11.20 -2.89 -5.00
N GLY A 144 9.99 -3.28 -5.44
CA GLY A 144 8.75 -3.05 -4.73
C GLY A 144 8.59 -1.59 -4.31
N TYR A 145 8.49 -1.38 -3.01
CA TYR A 145 8.45 -0.05 -2.41
C TYR A 145 9.81 0.64 -2.32
N GLY A 146 10.92 -0.10 -2.52
CA GLY A 146 12.27 0.42 -2.61
C GLY A 146 12.67 1.38 -1.48
N PRO A 147 13.26 2.56 -1.78
CA PRO A 147 13.65 3.51 -0.75
C PRO A 147 12.49 4.03 0.13
N MET A 148 11.25 3.95 -0.35
CA MET A 148 10.08 4.38 0.44
C MET A 148 9.81 3.44 1.62
N GLU A 149 10.14 2.15 1.47
CA GLU A 149 10.07 1.19 2.56
C GLU A 149 11.02 1.56 3.71
N TYR A 150 12.24 2.02 3.40
CA TYR A 150 13.17 2.53 4.41
C TYR A 150 12.54 3.69 5.22
N CYS A 151 11.85 4.62 4.54
CA CYS A 151 11.16 5.71 5.23
C CYS A 151 10.04 5.19 6.14
N ILE A 152 9.27 4.22 5.67
CA ILE A 152 8.17 3.59 6.43
C ILE A 152 8.74 2.85 7.64
N ALA A 153 9.74 1.99 7.43
CA ALA A 153 10.35 1.17 8.48
C ALA A 153 10.93 2.01 9.63
N ASN A 154 11.59 3.13 9.31
CA ASN A 154 12.20 3.99 10.31
C ASN A 154 11.21 4.93 10.99
N ALA A 155 10.19 5.41 10.28
CA ALA A 155 9.21 6.34 10.85
C ALA A 155 8.10 5.63 11.64
N LEU A 156 7.64 4.47 11.17
CA LEU A 156 6.50 3.72 11.72
C LEU A 156 6.95 2.42 12.40
N CYS A 157 7.16 1.38 11.60
CA CYS A 157 7.66 0.06 12.01
C CYS A 157 8.19 -0.70 10.80
N GLN A 158 8.92 -1.79 11.02
CA GLN A 158 9.24 -2.73 9.94
C GLN A 158 7.94 -3.31 9.37
N PRO A 159 7.63 -3.11 8.08
CA PRO A 159 6.39 -3.58 7.50
C PRO A 159 6.36 -5.10 7.31
N GLU A 160 5.17 -5.70 7.41
CA GLU A 160 4.94 -7.06 6.93
C GLU A 160 4.67 -7.02 5.42
N HIS A 161 5.24 -7.97 4.66
CA HIS A 161 5.08 -8.07 3.21
C HIS A 161 4.18 -9.23 2.81
N ILE A 162 3.28 -8.97 1.85
CA ILE A 162 2.50 -9.99 1.15
C ILE A 162 2.69 -9.78 -0.34
N ILE A 163 3.23 -10.78 -1.02
CA ILE A 163 3.52 -10.71 -2.45
C ILE A 163 2.76 -11.81 -3.16
N ALA A 164 1.93 -11.45 -4.16
CA ALA A 164 1.31 -12.38 -5.08
C ALA A 164 2.04 -12.34 -6.41
N TYR A 165 2.70 -13.44 -6.74
CA TYR A 165 3.49 -13.62 -7.96
C TYR A 165 2.64 -14.15 -9.11
N ASN A 166 3.16 -14.00 -10.32
CA ASN A 166 2.61 -14.55 -11.56
C ASN A 166 1.10 -14.31 -11.74
N THR A 167 0.63 -13.15 -11.26
CA THR A 167 -0.79 -12.81 -11.30
C THR A 167 -1.28 -12.55 -12.73
N TYR A 168 -2.58 -12.68 -12.97
CA TYR A 168 -3.19 -12.39 -14.27
C TYR A 168 -2.99 -10.93 -14.67
N GLN A 169 -2.70 -10.70 -15.98
CA GLN A 169 -2.67 -9.35 -16.56
C GLN A 169 -4.05 -8.91 -17.03
N VAL A 170 -4.84 -9.85 -17.55
CA VAL A 170 -6.17 -9.59 -18.13
C VAL A 170 -7.09 -10.78 -17.83
N LYS A 171 -8.41 -10.57 -17.95
CA LYS A 171 -9.41 -11.64 -17.79
C LYS A 171 -9.59 -12.51 -19.04
N ASN A 172 -9.23 -12.01 -20.21
CA ASN A 172 -9.35 -12.71 -21.48
C ASN A 172 -8.13 -12.41 -22.35
N TYR A 173 -7.22 -13.34 -22.40
CA TYR A 173 -5.93 -13.23 -23.09
C TYR A 173 -6.09 -13.16 -24.62
N ALA A 174 -7.11 -13.82 -25.19
CA ALA A 174 -7.34 -13.81 -26.64
C ALA A 174 -7.65 -12.42 -27.23
N ARG A 175 -7.95 -11.43 -26.38
CA ARG A 175 -8.25 -10.05 -26.83
C ARG A 175 -7.01 -9.16 -26.94
N PHE A 176 -5.85 -9.63 -26.53
CA PHE A 176 -4.65 -8.80 -26.37
C PHE A 176 -3.43 -9.48 -27.00
N GLU A 177 -2.49 -8.69 -27.45
CA GLU A 177 -1.19 -9.17 -27.92
C GLU A 177 -0.30 -9.55 -26.71
N LEU A 178 -0.43 -10.78 -26.26
CA LEU A 178 0.23 -11.31 -25.08
C LEU A 178 0.96 -12.63 -25.36
N ALA A 179 1.51 -12.79 -26.56
CA ALA A 179 2.16 -14.04 -27.00
C ALA A 179 3.34 -14.49 -26.10
N GLY A 180 3.93 -13.57 -25.32
CA GLY A 180 4.97 -13.89 -24.34
C GLY A 180 4.45 -14.58 -23.07
N PHE A 181 3.12 -14.75 -22.92
CA PHE A 181 2.51 -15.39 -21.76
C PHE A 181 1.72 -16.64 -22.17
N SER A 182 1.91 -17.72 -21.43
CA SER A 182 1.03 -18.88 -21.52
C SER A 182 -0.19 -18.70 -20.63
N GLU A 183 -1.38 -18.54 -21.21
CA GLU A 183 -2.62 -18.45 -20.44
C GLU A 183 -2.85 -19.71 -19.60
N THR A 184 -2.56 -20.89 -20.15
CA THR A 184 -2.69 -22.17 -19.45
C THR A 184 -1.77 -22.22 -18.21
N ALA A 185 -0.51 -21.84 -18.37
CA ALA A 185 0.43 -21.81 -17.23
C ALA A 185 0.02 -20.79 -16.16
N LYS A 186 -0.54 -19.66 -16.58
CA LYS A 186 -1.08 -18.66 -15.66
C LYS A 186 -2.33 -19.16 -14.92
N GLN A 187 -3.20 -19.90 -15.62
CA GLN A 187 -4.37 -20.51 -15.00
C GLN A 187 -3.95 -21.54 -13.95
N GLN A 188 -3.03 -22.44 -14.30
CA GLN A 188 -2.52 -23.44 -13.38
C GLN A 188 -1.92 -22.78 -12.12
N TRP A 189 -1.04 -21.79 -12.30
CA TRP A 189 -0.46 -21.05 -11.18
C TRP A 189 -1.53 -20.41 -10.29
N ARG A 190 -2.54 -19.80 -10.91
CA ARG A 190 -3.63 -19.15 -10.18
C ARG A 190 -4.43 -20.17 -9.36
N ASP A 191 -4.75 -21.32 -9.93
CA ASP A 191 -5.52 -22.38 -9.27
C ASP A 191 -4.77 -22.96 -8.05
N GLU A 192 -3.43 -22.98 -8.12
CA GLU A 192 -2.56 -23.47 -7.04
C GLU A 192 -2.30 -22.44 -5.94
N HIS A 193 -2.25 -21.13 -6.26
CA HIS A 193 -1.69 -20.12 -5.35
C HIS A 193 -2.66 -19.01 -4.95
N TRP A 194 -3.62 -18.63 -5.83
CA TRP A 194 -4.38 -17.41 -5.63
C TRP A 194 -5.23 -17.40 -4.36
N GLU A 195 -5.91 -18.48 -4.05
CA GLU A 195 -6.70 -18.58 -2.82
C GLU A 195 -5.81 -18.54 -1.56
N GLN A 196 -4.61 -19.12 -1.64
CA GLN A 196 -3.65 -19.05 -0.56
C GLN A 196 -3.13 -17.61 -0.35
N ASP A 197 -2.89 -16.87 -1.42
CA ASP A 197 -2.45 -15.47 -1.34
C ASP A 197 -3.57 -14.58 -0.79
N LEU A 198 -4.81 -14.81 -1.18
CA LEU A 198 -5.98 -14.13 -0.60
C LEU A 198 -6.13 -14.46 0.89
N GLN A 199 -5.91 -15.71 1.29
CA GLN A 199 -5.97 -16.13 2.70
C GLN A 199 -4.85 -15.49 3.52
N LYS A 200 -3.61 -15.42 3.00
CA LYS A 200 -2.50 -14.70 3.65
C LYS A 200 -2.86 -13.23 3.90
N ALA A 201 -3.49 -12.56 2.92
CA ALA A 201 -3.94 -11.18 3.08
C ALA A 201 -5.01 -11.05 4.17
N TYR A 202 -5.99 -11.94 4.20
CA TYR A 202 -7.02 -11.98 5.25
C TYR A 202 -6.40 -12.18 6.64
N ASP A 203 -5.54 -13.20 6.80
CA ASP A 203 -4.90 -13.52 8.07
C ASP A 203 -4.00 -12.37 8.56
N CYS A 204 -3.32 -11.69 7.64
CA CYS A 204 -2.52 -10.52 7.97
C CYS A 204 -3.38 -9.35 8.47
N GLY A 205 -4.51 -9.08 7.81
CA GLY A 205 -5.47 -8.07 8.28
C GLY A 205 -5.99 -8.39 9.69
N LYS A 206 -6.32 -9.67 9.92
CA LYS A 206 -6.76 -10.15 11.24
C LYS A 206 -5.68 -9.96 12.31
N ARG A 207 -4.43 -10.35 12.03
CA ARG A 207 -3.30 -10.16 12.97
C ARG A 207 -3.07 -8.70 13.30
N MET A 208 -3.06 -7.80 12.28
CA MET A 208 -2.95 -6.35 12.52
C MET A 208 -4.05 -5.86 13.45
N ALA A 209 -5.29 -6.26 13.20
CA ALA A 209 -6.44 -5.87 14.02
C ALA A 209 -6.32 -6.37 15.46
N GLU A 210 -5.91 -7.61 15.66
CA GLU A 210 -5.65 -8.19 17.00
C GLU A 210 -4.51 -7.44 17.73
N GLU A 211 -3.49 -6.99 17.02
CA GLU A 211 -2.37 -6.22 17.58
C GLU A 211 -2.82 -4.84 18.06
N ILE A 212 -3.57 -4.10 17.24
CA ILE A 212 -3.98 -2.74 17.59
C ILE A 212 -5.08 -2.69 18.67
N MET A 213 -5.74 -3.81 18.93
CA MET A 213 -6.75 -3.94 19.99
C MET A 213 -6.17 -4.25 21.38
N LYS A 214 -4.91 -4.63 21.46
CA LYS A 214 -4.17 -4.83 22.73
C LYS A 214 -3.82 -3.48 23.37
#